data_168f9c63776e0188533f5571665536d3
#
_entry.id   168f9c63776e0188533f5571665536d3
#
_cell.length_a   1.000
_cell.length_b   1.000
_cell.length_c   1.000
_cell.angle_alpha   90.00
_cell.angle_beta   90.00
_cell.angle_gamma   90.00
#
_symmetry.space_group_name_H-M   'P 1'
#
loop_
_entity.id
_entity.type
_entity.pdbx_description
1 polymer ?
#
loop_
_entity_poly.entity_id
_entity_poly.type
_entity_poly.pdbx_seq_one_letter_code
_entity_poly.pdbx_strand_id
1 'polypeptide(L)'
;MLPVYEAIDIIKVIPASVGHTQPWVVLANTPNGLKPFVTKLYTTDQVDNNNSVTNEIICNALASQFDLKVPTCAFIDIPESLQFRKPIEYQIQYSNADSRLKFATEMLADVTSAVPNLSKKYYSKRVTLDTLYAFDNMIRNADRGQQKTNLLLSSKNAFLIDHEYALHQNRISGINWNNFEIDRVFTHHHLLYPYLKKSIKSKKQYYFDEFQEYLRTLNINQLNTFFTQLSHEGFNTQSININSWLNQLKQNSTTFVNSLKSSLE
;
A
#
# COMPACT_ATOMS: atom_id res chain seq x y z
N MET A 1 -3.68 -3.63 -16.29
CA MET A 1 -2.40 -4.35 -16.14
C MET A 1 -1.30 -3.36 -15.84
N LEU A 2 -0.30 -3.74 -15.06
CA LEU A 2 0.90 -2.95 -14.86
C LEU A 2 1.82 -3.05 -16.07
N PRO A 3 2.47 -1.95 -16.49
CA PRO A 3 3.52 -2.03 -17.49
C PRO A 3 4.74 -2.77 -16.95
N VAL A 4 5.49 -3.42 -17.85
CA VAL A 4 6.81 -3.99 -17.56
C VAL A 4 7.84 -3.10 -18.25
N TYR A 5 8.83 -2.63 -17.50
CA TYR A 5 9.92 -1.81 -18.02
C TYR A 5 11.27 -2.46 -17.76
N GLU A 6 12.20 -2.28 -18.67
CA GLU A 6 13.58 -2.71 -18.50
C GLU A 6 14.39 -1.64 -17.78
N ALA A 7 15.12 -2.04 -16.73
CA ALA A 7 16.06 -1.18 -16.06
C ALA A 7 17.31 -0.97 -16.93
N ILE A 8 17.75 0.27 -17.10
CA ILE A 8 18.96 0.63 -17.84
C ILE A 8 20.11 1.06 -16.93
N ASP A 9 19.82 1.49 -15.70
CA ASP A 9 20.83 1.78 -14.68
C ASP A 9 20.24 1.67 -13.26
N ILE A 10 21.12 1.45 -12.29
CA ILE A 10 20.82 1.50 -10.86
C ILE A 10 21.46 2.78 -10.32
N ILE A 11 20.62 3.77 -9.97
CA ILE A 11 21.06 5.10 -9.54
C ILE A 11 21.61 5.05 -8.12
N LYS A 12 20.90 4.42 -7.20
CA LYS A 12 21.27 4.30 -5.78
C LYS A 12 20.46 3.24 -5.05
N VAL A 13 20.94 2.85 -3.88
CA VAL A 13 20.16 2.09 -2.89
C VAL A 13 19.66 3.05 -1.81
N ILE A 14 18.42 2.90 -1.40
CA ILE A 14 17.85 3.60 -0.24
C ILE A 14 18.32 2.85 1.01
N PRO A 15 19.05 3.50 1.94
CA PRO A 15 19.65 2.81 3.08
C PRO A 15 18.60 2.23 4.04
N ALA A 16 18.97 1.18 4.78
CA ALA A 16 18.12 0.48 5.75
C ALA A 16 17.54 1.38 6.85
N SER A 17 18.22 2.48 7.17
CA SER A 17 17.72 3.50 8.12
C SER A 17 16.44 4.22 7.62
N VAL A 18 16.16 4.13 6.32
CA VAL A 18 14.98 4.74 5.69
C VAL A 18 13.95 3.69 5.26
N GLY A 19 14.39 2.47 4.92
CA GLY A 19 13.51 1.38 4.50
C GLY A 19 14.14 0.01 4.74
N HIS A 20 13.48 -0.87 5.48
CA HIS A 20 14.00 -2.20 5.84
C HIS A 20 14.37 -3.06 4.63
N THR A 21 13.65 -2.94 3.52
CA THR A 21 13.89 -3.70 2.29
C THR A 21 15.02 -3.14 1.44
N GLN A 22 15.65 -2.02 1.83
CA GLN A 22 16.71 -1.34 1.08
C GLN A 22 16.38 -1.24 -0.43
N PRO A 23 15.29 -0.58 -0.82
CA PRO A 23 14.87 -0.58 -2.21
C PRO A 23 15.89 0.14 -3.09
N TRP A 24 15.95 -0.29 -4.34
CA TRP A 24 16.80 0.34 -5.34
C TRP A 24 16.07 1.44 -6.09
N VAL A 25 16.74 2.55 -6.34
CA VAL A 25 16.29 3.51 -7.34
C VAL A 25 16.92 3.12 -8.67
N VAL A 26 16.10 2.63 -9.58
CA VAL A 26 16.52 2.25 -10.93
C VAL A 26 16.01 3.25 -11.96
N LEU A 27 16.79 3.47 -13.00
CA LEU A 27 16.36 4.22 -14.18
C LEU A 27 15.81 3.22 -15.19
N ALA A 28 14.55 3.35 -15.56
CA ALA A 28 13.89 2.45 -16.49
C ALA A 28 13.49 3.17 -17.78
N ASN A 29 13.50 2.41 -18.89
CA ASN A 29 13.05 2.89 -20.19
C ASN A 29 11.53 2.76 -20.29
N THR A 30 10.83 3.88 -20.40
CA THR A 30 9.38 3.93 -20.53
C THR A 30 8.97 4.56 -21.87
N PRO A 31 7.72 4.37 -22.31
CA PRO A 31 7.23 5.04 -23.55
C PRO A 31 7.35 6.57 -23.51
N ASN A 32 7.44 7.16 -22.32
CA ASN A 32 7.57 8.59 -22.11
C ASN A 32 9.01 9.03 -21.76
N GLY A 33 10.01 8.22 -22.11
CA GLY A 33 11.41 8.44 -21.81
C GLY A 33 11.89 7.78 -20.52
N LEU A 34 13.09 8.16 -20.11
CA LEU A 34 13.74 7.56 -18.94
C LEU A 34 13.11 8.09 -17.66
N LYS A 35 12.71 7.18 -16.76
CA LYS A 35 12.12 7.52 -15.47
C LYS A 35 12.74 6.74 -14.32
N PRO A 36 12.95 7.38 -13.16
CA PRO A 36 13.41 6.69 -11.96
C PRO A 36 12.25 5.96 -11.27
N PHE A 37 12.50 4.72 -10.83
CA PHE A 37 11.58 3.90 -10.06
C PHE A 37 12.21 3.45 -8.75
N VAL A 38 11.44 3.45 -7.67
CA VAL A 38 11.78 2.83 -6.39
C VAL A 38 11.37 1.37 -6.46
N THR A 39 12.35 0.49 -6.60
CA THR A 39 12.17 -0.93 -6.86
C THR A 39 12.45 -1.75 -5.62
N LYS A 40 11.48 -2.56 -5.22
CA LYS A 40 11.59 -3.42 -4.03
C LYS A 40 12.20 -4.78 -4.40
N LEU A 41 13.25 -5.16 -3.66
CA LEU A 41 13.93 -6.45 -3.82
C LEU A 41 13.46 -7.41 -2.72
N TYR A 42 12.25 -7.91 -2.85
CA TYR A 42 11.71 -8.91 -1.93
C TYR A 42 12.42 -10.25 -2.09
N THR A 43 12.60 -10.97 -0.99
CA THR A 43 13.05 -12.37 -1.01
C THR A 43 11.89 -13.27 -1.48
N THR A 44 12.21 -14.50 -1.91
CA THR A 44 11.20 -15.49 -2.29
C THR A 44 10.21 -15.76 -1.15
N ASP A 45 10.66 -15.80 0.08
CA ASP A 45 9.80 -15.96 1.26
C ASP A 45 8.79 -14.80 1.40
N GLN A 46 9.24 -13.55 1.22
CA GLN A 46 8.35 -12.39 1.25
C GLN A 46 7.33 -12.42 0.10
N VAL A 47 7.74 -12.91 -1.06
CA VAL A 47 6.84 -13.00 -2.22
C VAL A 47 5.82 -14.12 -2.05
N ASP A 48 6.24 -15.32 -1.63
CA ASP A 48 5.38 -16.52 -1.61
C ASP A 48 4.58 -16.68 -0.33
N ASN A 49 5.17 -16.40 0.83
CA ASN A 49 4.51 -16.58 2.12
C ASN A 49 3.79 -15.33 2.60
N ASN A 50 4.38 -14.13 2.37
CA ASN A 50 3.76 -12.86 2.77
C ASN A 50 2.94 -12.21 1.63
N ASN A 51 3.07 -12.71 0.39
CA ASN A 51 2.42 -12.15 -0.80
C ASN A 51 2.71 -10.66 -1.01
N SER A 52 3.91 -10.20 -0.65
CA SER A 52 4.25 -8.78 -0.60
C SER A 52 3.99 -8.05 -1.92
N VAL A 53 4.34 -8.66 -3.06
CA VAL A 53 4.09 -8.07 -4.39
C VAL A 53 2.59 -7.96 -4.70
N THR A 54 1.83 -9.02 -4.42
CA THR A 54 0.37 -9.02 -4.60
C THR A 54 -0.30 -7.97 -3.74
N ASN A 55 0.09 -7.86 -2.47
CA ASN A 55 -0.46 -6.89 -1.53
C ASN A 55 -0.20 -5.45 -2.00
N GLU A 56 1.02 -5.14 -2.45
CA GLU A 56 1.35 -3.82 -2.99
C GLU A 56 0.46 -3.46 -4.19
N ILE A 57 0.35 -4.35 -5.17
CA ILE A 57 -0.39 -4.08 -6.41
C ILE A 57 -1.88 -3.94 -6.14
N ILE A 58 -2.46 -4.87 -5.38
CA ILE A 58 -3.90 -4.87 -5.10
C ILE A 58 -4.29 -3.68 -4.22
N CYS A 59 -3.49 -3.34 -3.19
CA CYS A 59 -3.77 -2.16 -2.36
C CYS A 59 -3.63 -0.85 -3.14
N ASN A 60 -2.67 -0.74 -4.05
CA ASN A 60 -2.56 0.42 -4.93
C ASN A 60 -3.78 0.55 -5.87
N ALA A 61 -4.25 -0.55 -6.44
CA ALA A 61 -5.45 -0.56 -7.27
C ALA A 61 -6.71 -0.19 -6.47
N LEU A 62 -6.83 -0.71 -5.23
CA LEU A 62 -7.92 -0.37 -4.32
C LEU A 62 -7.86 1.11 -3.91
N ALA A 63 -6.71 1.64 -3.53
CA ALA A 63 -6.56 3.03 -3.09
C ALA A 63 -7.12 4.02 -4.11
N SER A 64 -6.92 3.76 -5.40
CA SER A 64 -7.45 4.60 -6.48
C SER A 64 -8.98 4.64 -6.51
N GLN A 65 -9.67 3.59 -6.07
CA GLN A 65 -11.14 3.55 -6.00
C GLN A 65 -11.70 4.29 -4.77
N PHE A 66 -10.83 4.68 -3.83
CA PHE A 66 -11.18 5.49 -2.64
C PHE A 66 -10.65 6.93 -2.75
N ASP A 67 -10.32 7.41 -3.94
CA ASP A 67 -9.67 8.71 -4.21
C ASP A 67 -8.41 8.97 -3.38
N LEU A 68 -7.71 7.90 -3.01
CA LEU A 68 -6.42 7.97 -2.32
C LEU A 68 -5.28 7.89 -3.36
N LYS A 69 -4.33 8.79 -3.25
CA LYS A 69 -3.21 8.85 -4.21
C LYS A 69 -2.12 7.84 -3.84
N VAL A 70 -1.63 7.17 -4.86
CA VAL A 70 -0.47 6.26 -4.81
C VAL A 70 0.47 6.61 -5.95
N PRO A 71 1.78 6.34 -5.84
CA PRO A 71 2.68 6.48 -6.99
C PRO A 71 2.30 5.50 -8.11
N THR A 72 2.59 5.84 -9.34
CA THR A 72 2.40 4.94 -10.49
C THR A 72 3.23 3.68 -10.30
N CYS A 73 2.61 2.50 -10.46
CA CYS A 73 3.26 1.21 -10.29
C CYS A 73 3.69 0.61 -11.62
N ALA A 74 4.76 -0.15 -11.60
CA ALA A 74 5.26 -0.95 -12.70
C ALA A 74 5.93 -2.23 -12.21
N PHE A 75 6.09 -3.19 -13.08
CA PHE A 75 7.12 -4.22 -12.94
C PHE A 75 8.42 -3.75 -13.58
N ILE A 76 9.53 -4.06 -12.94
CA ILE A 76 10.88 -3.80 -13.46
C ILE A 76 11.59 -5.11 -13.69
N ASP A 77 12.06 -5.29 -14.92
CA ASP A 77 13.05 -6.29 -15.29
C ASP A 77 14.45 -5.69 -15.12
N ILE A 78 15.29 -6.33 -14.32
CA ILE A 78 16.66 -5.88 -14.06
C ILE A 78 17.63 -6.86 -14.73
N PRO A 79 18.24 -6.50 -15.88
CA PRO A 79 19.18 -7.36 -16.57
C PRO A 79 20.38 -7.74 -15.69
N GLU A 80 20.84 -8.98 -15.75
CA GLU A 80 22.03 -9.45 -15.01
C GLU A 80 23.26 -8.59 -15.30
N SER A 81 23.41 -8.12 -16.53
CA SER A 81 24.53 -7.26 -16.94
C SER A 81 24.65 -5.96 -16.13
N LEU A 82 23.53 -5.44 -15.59
CA LEU A 82 23.54 -4.26 -14.73
C LEU A 82 24.08 -4.56 -13.33
N GLN A 83 23.84 -5.77 -12.83
CA GLN A 83 24.22 -6.15 -11.47
C GLN A 83 25.73 -6.32 -11.36
N PHE A 84 26.34 -6.99 -12.34
CA PHE A 84 27.80 -7.24 -12.34
C PHE A 84 28.66 -5.98 -12.41
N ARG A 85 28.08 -4.84 -12.78
CA ARG A 85 28.77 -3.54 -12.79
C ARG A 85 28.68 -2.78 -11.48
N LYS A 86 27.96 -3.30 -10.49
CA LYS A 86 27.74 -2.64 -9.20
C LYS A 86 28.62 -3.25 -8.10
N PRO A 87 28.85 -2.54 -6.98
CA PRO A 87 29.57 -3.07 -5.83
C PRO A 87 29.01 -4.41 -5.36
N ILE A 88 29.85 -5.22 -4.72
CA ILE A 88 29.53 -6.60 -4.33
C ILE A 88 28.30 -6.69 -3.41
N GLU A 89 28.09 -5.72 -2.53
CA GLU A 89 26.91 -5.66 -1.65
C GLU A 89 25.60 -5.57 -2.42
N TYR A 90 25.57 -4.91 -3.58
CA TYR A 90 24.38 -4.87 -4.46
C TYR A 90 24.15 -6.23 -5.12
N GLN A 91 25.24 -6.87 -5.56
CA GLN A 91 25.16 -8.20 -6.17
C GLN A 91 24.61 -9.23 -5.17
N ILE A 92 25.09 -9.19 -3.92
CA ILE A 92 24.60 -10.07 -2.84
C ILE A 92 23.12 -9.78 -2.55
N GLN A 93 22.72 -8.51 -2.45
CA GLN A 93 21.33 -8.16 -2.21
C GLN A 93 20.43 -8.68 -3.33
N TYR A 94 20.85 -8.53 -4.58
CA TYR A 94 20.08 -9.00 -5.72
C TYR A 94 20.00 -10.54 -5.80
N SER A 95 21.09 -11.24 -5.51
CA SER A 95 21.11 -12.71 -5.51
C SER A 95 20.20 -13.33 -4.44
N ASN A 96 19.91 -12.59 -3.36
CA ASN A 96 18.99 -12.98 -2.32
C ASN A 96 17.52 -12.60 -2.65
N ALA A 97 17.31 -11.77 -3.68
CA ALA A 97 15.98 -11.37 -4.08
C ALA A 97 15.31 -12.46 -4.93
N ASP A 98 14.00 -12.49 -4.88
CA ASP A 98 13.18 -13.35 -5.75
C ASP A 98 13.53 -13.14 -7.22
N SER A 99 13.54 -14.19 -8.01
CA SER A 99 13.98 -14.15 -9.44
C SER A 99 12.94 -13.52 -10.39
N ARG A 100 11.66 -13.48 -9.98
CA ARG A 100 10.57 -12.89 -10.78
C ARG A 100 10.76 -11.38 -10.99
N LEU A 101 9.91 -10.76 -11.81
CA LEU A 101 9.85 -9.32 -12.02
C LEU A 101 9.73 -8.57 -10.69
N LYS A 102 10.39 -7.43 -10.59
CA LYS A 102 10.42 -6.63 -9.34
C LYS A 102 9.27 -5.63 -9.34
N PHE A 103 8.51 -5.58 -8.25
CA PHE A 103 7.55 -4.50 -8.05
C PHE A 103 8.26 -3.18 -7.82
N ALA A 104 7.77 -2.12 -8.46
CA ALA A 104 8.33 -0.78 -8.35
C ALA A 104 7.25 0.30 -8.41
N THR A 105 7.57 1.44 -7.83
CA THR A 105 6.76 2.67 -7.93
C THR A 105 7.59 3.79 -8.53
N GLU A 106 6.98 4.61 -9.39
CA GLU A 106 7.65 5.80 -9.96
C GLU A 106 8.14 6.70 -8.83
N MET A 107 9.41 7.09 -8.87
CA MET A 107 9.98 7.99 -7.87
C MET A 107 9.37 9.38 -8.02
N LEU A 108 8.67 9.82 -6.99
CA LEU A 108 8.05 11.14 -6.97
C LEU A 108 9.07 12.24 -6.70
N ALA A 109 8.98 13.34 -7.45
CA ALA A 109 9.72 14.56 -7.17
C ALA A 109 8.98 15.41 -6.11
N ASP A 110 9.72 16.25 -5.41
CA ASP A 110 9.20 17.26 -4.48
C ASP A 110 8.27 16.70 -3.40
N VAL A 111 8.61 15.51 -2.88
CA VAL A 111 7.91 14.87 -1.77
C VAL A 111 8.84 14.69 -0.58
N THR A 112 8.24 14.71 0.60
CA THR A 112 8.89 14.39 1.88
C THR A 112 8.10 13.32 2.61
N SER A 113 8.77 12.49 3.41
CA SER A 113 8.07 11.57 4.31
C SER A 113 7.22 12.35 5.31
N ALA A 114 6.00 11.90 5.52
CA ALA A 114 5.18 12.42 6.59
C ALA A 114 5.85 12.19 7.94
N VAL A 115 5.71 13.13 8.86
CA VAL A 115 6.19 12.97 10.24
C VAL A 115 5.01 13.05 11.19
N PRO A 116 4.99 12.27 12.28
CA PRO A 116 4.00 12.43 13.35
C PRO A 116 4.03 13.88 13.84
N ASN A 117 3.01 14.36 14.44
CA ASN A 117 2.95 15.73 15.02
C ASN A 117 2.81 16.90 14.03
N LEU A 118 2.67 16.67 12.73
CA LEU A 118 2.17 17.72 11.84
C LEU A 118 0.74 18.11 12.26
N SER A 119 0.34 19.35 12.03
CA SER A 119 -1.02 19.76 12.38
C SER A 119 -2.08 18.99 11.60
N LYS A 120 -3.25 18.73 12.22
CA LYS A 120 -4.40 18.15 11.52
C LYS A 120 -4.70 18.89 10.21
N LYS A 121 -4.66 20.24 10.23
CA LYS A 121 -4.88 21.10 9.07
C LYS A 121 -3.89 20.82 7.94
N TYR A 122 -2.64 20.45 8.28
CA TYR A 122 -1.62 20.16 7.28
C TYR A 122 -1.95 18.86 6.52
N TYR A 123 -2.36 17.81 7.24
CA TYR A 123 -2.80 16.55 6.64
C TYR A 123 -4.10 16.70 5.85
N SER A 124 -5.13 17.33 6.42
CA SER A 124 -6.46 17.44 5.81
C SER A 124 -6.52 18.29 4.55
N LYS A 125 -5.47 19.05 4.25
CA LYS A 125 -5.31 19.73 2.95
C LYS A 125 -4.83 18.81 1.83
N ARG A 126 -4.39 17.59 2.14
CA ARG A 126 -3.71 16.67 1.22
C ARG A 126 -4.40 15.34 1.07
N VAL A 127 -5.19 14.94 2.07
CA VAL A 127 -5.93 13.67 2.07
C VAL A 127 -7.13 13.78 3.01
N THR A 128 -8.23 13.07 2.66
CA THR A 128 -9.38 12.89 3.54
C THR A 128 -8.99 11.92 4.66
N LEU A 129 -8.90 12.43 5.91
CA LEU A 129 -8.24 11.70 7.01
C LEU A 129 -9.00 10.45 7.43
N ASP A 130 -10.32 10.53 7.52
CA ASP A 130 -11.17 9.41 7.90
C ASP A 130 -11.25 8.37 6.78
N THR A 131 -11.26 8.77 5.51
CA THR A 131 -11.16 7.85 4.37
C THR A 131 -9.83 7.07 4.40
N LEU A 132 -8.68 7.74 4.59
CA LEU A 132 -7.40 7.06 4.70
C LEU A 132 -7.36 6.10 5.90
N TYR A 133 -7.83 6.55 7.07
CA TYR A 133 -7.89 5.71 8.26
C TYR A 133 -8.77 4.47 8.05
N ALA A 134 -9.95 4.65 7.46
CA ALA A 134 -10.86 3.56 7.16
C ALA A 134 -10.30 2.60 6.10
N PHE A 135 -9.62 3.14 5.09
CA PHE A 135 -8.95 2.35 4.06
C PHE A 135 -7.87 1.44 4.65
N ASP A 136 -6.97 1.96 5.47
CA ASP A 136 -5.93 1.14 6.11
C ASP A 136 -6.55 0.05 7.01
N ASN A 137 -7.64 0.36 7.71
CA ASN A 137 -8.38 -0.66 8.47
C ASN A 137 -9.05 -1.70 7.56
N MET A 138 -9.58 -1.29 6.40
CA MET A 138 -10.18 -2.17 5.41
C MET A 138 -9.16 -3.17 4.83
N ILE A 139 -7.99 -2.70 4.45
CA ILE A 139 -6.91 -3.56 3.92
C ILE A 139 -6.08 -4.24 5.02
N ARG A 140 -6.44 -4.06 6.30
CA ARG A 140 -5.72 -4.61 7.45
C ARG A 140 -4.25 -4.20 7.51
N ASN A 141 -3.95 -2.96 7.15
CA ASN A 141 -2.60 -2.39 7.19
C ASN A 141 -2.30 -1.84 8.60
N ALA A 142 -1.43 -2.53 9.34
CA ALA A 142 -0.98 -2.07 10.67
C ALA A 142 0.31 -1.24 10.61
N ASP A 143 0.91 -1.05 9.43
CA ASP A 143 2.26 -0.47 9.28
C ASP A 143 2.26 1.04 9.01
N ARG A 144 1.10 1.70 8.93
CA ARG A 144 0.99 3.16 8.82
C ARG A 144 0.85 3.80 10.21
N GLY A 145 1.95 3.75 10.97
CA GLY A 145 1.99 4.21 12.36
C GLY A 145 2.76 5.52 12.56
N GLN A 146 3.01 5.86 13.83
CA GLN A 146 3.78 7.05 14.17
C GLN A 146 5.29 6.89 13.94
N GLN A 147 5.82 5.67 14.03
CA GLN A 147 7.24 5.40 13.81
C GLN A 147 7.57 5.24 12.32
N LYS A 148 6.65 4.63 11.56
CA LYS A 148 6.76 4.41 10.12
C LYS A 148 5.47 4.89 9.48
N THR A 149 5.52 6.08 8.89
CA THR A 149 4.30 6.74 8.41
C THR A 149 3.81 6.22 7.08
N ASN A 150 4.69 5.65 6.26
CA ASN A 150 4.38 5.10 4.92
C ASN A 150 3.50 6.03 4.07
N LEU A 151 3.79 7.33 4.18
CA LEU A 151 3.04 8.41 3.53
C LEU A 151 4.02 9.48 3.05
N LEU A 152 3.99 9.79 1.76
CA LEU A 152 4.77 10.87 1.17
C LEU A 152 3.88 12.09 0.95
N LEU A 153 4.40 13.26 1.30
CA LEU A 153 3.66 14.52 1.22
C LEU A 153 4.30 15.44 0.17
N SER A 154 3.52 15.88 -0.78
CA SER A 154 3.83 17.00 -1.67
C SER A 154 3.16 18.28 -1.17
N SER A 155 3.28 19.36 -1.92
CA SER A 155 2.58 20.62 -1.63
C SER A 155 1.05 20.44 -1.59
N LYS A 156 0.48 19.53 -2.41
CA LYS A 156 -0.97 19.39 -2.62
C LYS A 156 -1.53 18.02 -2.23
N ASN A 157 -0.74 16.95 -2.27
CA ASN A 157 -1.21 15.58 -2.14
C ASN A 157 -0.44 14.82 -1.06
N ALA A 158 -1.07 13.78 -0.53
CA ALA A 158 -0.42 12.71 0.22
C ALA A 158 -0.48 11.43 -0.62
N PHE A 159 0.64 10.74 -0.74
CA PHE A 159 0.76 9.50 -1.50
C PHE A 159 1.02 8.34 -0.54
N LEU A 160 0.18 7.32 -0.61
CA LEU A 160 0.32 6.10 0.16
C LEU A 160 1.41 5.24 -0.48
N ILE A 161 2.27 4.68 0.36
CA ILE A 161 3.32 3.74 -0.05
C ILE A 161 3.37 2.58 0.95
N ASP A 162 4.02 1.49 0.55
CA ASP A 162 4.40 0.38 1.43
C ASP A 162 3.20 -0.38 2.01
N HIS A 163 2.53 -1.17 1.17
CA HIS A 163 1.38 -2.00 1.54
C HIS A 163 1.73 -3.49 1.69
N GLU A 164 3.01 -3.85 1.77
CA GLU A 164 3.48 -5.24 1.75
C GLU A 164 2.87 -6.11 2.86
N TYR A 165 2.52 -5.52 4.00
CA TYR A 165 1.90 -6.22 5.14
C TYR A 165 0.37 -6.16 5.17
N ALA A 166 -0.26 -5.55 4.17
CA ALA A 166 -1.72 -5.50 4.06
C ALA A 166 -2.31 -6.83 3.56
N LEU A 167 -3.60 -7.00 3.66
CA LEU A 167 -4.39 -8.12 3.11
C LEU A 167 -3.86 -9.53 3.48
N HIS A 168 -3.13 -9.65 4.59
CA HIS A 168 -2.58 -10.94 5.03
C HIS A 168 -3.72 -11.92 5.33
N GLN A 169 -3.64 -13.15 4.78
CA GLN A 169 -4.71 -14.15 4.84
C GLN A 169 -5.28 -14.34 6.24
N ASN A 170 -4.42 -14.46 7.24
CA ASN A 170 -4.85 -14.67 8.63
C ASN A 170 -5.64 -13.49 9.22
N ARG A 171 -5.63 -12.33 8.59
CA ARG A 171 -6.31 -11.11 9.05
C ARG A 171 -7.61 -10.83 8.30
N ILE A 172 -7.83 -11.47 7.15
CA ILE A 172 -9.00 -11.27 6.29
C ILE A 172 -9.91 -12.51 6.19
N SER A 173 -9.50 -13.64 6.76
CA SER A 173 -10.27 -14.90 6.75
C SER A 173 -10.94 -15.18 8.09
N GLY A 174 -12.05 -15.90 8.08
CA GLY A 174 -12.72 -16.36 9.29
C GLY A 174 -13.40 -15.27 10.13
N ILE A 175 -13.74 -14.14 9.54
CA ILE A 175 -14.34 -12.99 10.24
C ILE A 175 -15.79 -13.27 10.62
N ASN A 176 -16.11 -13.13 11.91
CA ASN A 176 -17.49 -13.19 12.42
C ASN A 176 -18.13 -11.77 12.41
N TRP A 177 -19.00 -11.52 11.44
CA TRP A 177 -19.64 -10.22 11.28
C TRP A 177 -20.74 -9.91 12.32
N ASN A 178 -21.26 -10.90 13.03
CA ASN A 178 -22.26 -10.67 14.09
C ASN A 178 -21.66 -9.94 15.31
N ASN A 179 -20.38 -10.20 15.59
CA ASN A 179 -19.64 -9.59 16.68
C ASN A 179 -18.36 -8.90 16.15
N PHE A 180 -18.48 -8.24 14.99
CA PHE A 180 -17.33 -7.64 14.35
C PHE A 180 -16.86 -6.39 15.09
N GLU A 181 -15.62 -6.43 15.54
CA GLU A 181 -14.89 -5.28 16.07
C GLU A 181 -13.55 -5.14 15.36
N ILE A 182 -13.17 -3.91 15.12
CA ILE A 182 -11.84 -3.63 14.56
C ILE A 182 -10.80 -3.79 15.67
N ASP A 183 -9.79 -4.60 15.39
CA ASP A 183 -8.68 -4.82 16.31
C ASP A 183 -7.93 -3.50 16.58
N ARG A 184 -7.56 -3.30 17.84
CA ARG A 184 -6.83 -2.12 18.32
C ARG A 184 -5.48 -1.93 17.63
N VAL A 185 -4.85 -3.01 17.16
CA VAL A 185 -3.58 -2.95 16.42
C VAL A 185 -3.70 -2.12 15.14
N PHE A 186 -4.88 -2.13 14.47
CA PHE A 186 -5.12 -1.33 13.27
C PHE A 186 -5.60 0.09 13.55
N THR A 187 -5.96 0.39 14.79
CA THR A 187 -6.57 1.68 15.15
C THR A 187 -5.63 2.55 15.97
N HIS A 188 -5.22 2.10 17.16
CA HIS A 188 -4.55 2.95 18.15
C HIS A 188 -3.14 3.38 17.74
N HIS A 189 -2.43 2.55 16.97
CA HIS A 189 -1.09 2.85 16.47
C HIS A 189 -1.09 3.62 15.16
N HIS A 190 -2.26 3.75 14.51
CA HIS A 190 -2.38 4.43 13.23
C HIS A 190 -2.01 5.91 13.34
N LEU A 191 -1.26 6.42 12.35
CA LEU A 191 -0.79 7.81 12.27
C LEU A 191 -1.92 8.84 12.52
N LEU A 192 -3.11 8.58 11.98
CA LEU A 192 -4.23 9.52 12.02
C LEU A 192 -5.15 9.36 13.23
N TYR A 193 -5.02 8.30 14.02
CA TYR A 193 -5.88 8.03 15.16
C TYR A 193 -6.00 9.21 16.14
N PRO A 194 -4.89 9.87 16.58
CA PRO A 194 -5.00 10.98 17.53
C PRO A 194 -5.82 12.16 17.01
N TYR A 195 -5.75 12.43 15.70
CA TYR A 195 -6.49 13.54 15.08
C TYR A 195 -7.99 13.25 14.95
N LEU A 196 -8.33 12.00 14.64
CA LEU A 196 -9.72 11.56 14.48
C LEU A 196 -10.40 11.42 15.84
N LYS A 197 -9.76 10.76 16.81
CA LYS A 197 -10.27 10.63 18.19
C LYS A 197 -10.59 11.98 18.82
N LYS A 198 -9.71 12.98 18.67
CA LYS A 198 -9.94 14.33 19.19
C LYS A 198 -11.14 15.02 18.54
N SER A 199 -11.44 14.68 17.29
CA SER A 199 -12.43 15.41 16.48
C SER A 199 -13.80 14.74 16.42
N ILE A 200 -13.90 13.46 16.75
CA ILE A 200 -15.14 12.69 16.58
C ILE A 200 -16.27 13.21 17.49
N LYS A 201 -15.93 13.74 18.65
CA LYS A 201 -16.91 14.28 19.61
C LYS A 201 -17.84 15.34 19.01
N SER A 202 -17.36 16.12 18.04
CA SER A 202 -18.12 17.21 17.42
C SER A 202 -18.78 16.85 16.08
N LYS A 203 -18.35 15.75 15.41
CA LYS A 203 -18.80 15.42 14.06
C LYS A 203 -19.02 13.92 13.83
N LYS A 204 -19.26 13.15 14.88
CA LYS A 204 -19.36 11.68 14.85
C LYS A 204 -20.27 11.15 13.73
N GLN A 205 -21.39 11.79 13.48
CA GLN A 205 -22.39 11.33 12.50
C GLN A 205 -21.90 11.35 11.06
N TYR A 206 -20.94 12.21 10.71
CA TYR A 206 -20.46 12.38 9.31
C TYR A 206 -19.12 11.67 9.04
N TYR A 207 -18.48 11.12 10.08
CA TYR A 207 -17.24 10.40 9.87
C TYR A 207 -17.50 9.12 9.08
N PHE A 208 -16.61 8.87 8.12
CA PHE A 208 -16.62 7.70 7.24
C PHE A 208 -17.77 7.60 6.24
N ASP A 209 -18.63 8.61 6.09
CA ASP A 209 -19.76 8.56 5.14
C ASP A 209 -19.22 8.46 3.69
N GLU A 210 -18.21 9.27 3.34
CA GLU A 210 -17.57 9.21 2.01
C GLU A 210 -16.89 7.86 1.78
N PHE A 211 -16.15 7.35 2.76
CA PHE A 211 -15.56 6.02 2.69
C PHE A 211 -16.62 4.92 2.51
N GLN A 212 -17.75 5.01 3.23
CA GLN A 212 -18.82 4.02 3.13
C GLN A 212 -19.43 4.00 1.72
N GLU A 213 -19.54 5.16 1.08
CA GLU A 213 -20.04 5.25 -0.29
C GLU A 213 -19.05 4.63 -1.28
N TYR A 214 -17.77 4.92 -1.16
CA TYR A 214 -16.72 4.24 -1.94
C TYR A 214 -16.78 2.73 -1.74
N LEU A 215 -16.93 2.26 -0.49
CA LEU A 215 -16.99 0.83 -0.20
C LEU A 215 -18.22 0.16 -0.85
N ARG A 216 -19.39 0.80 -0.84
CA ARG A 216 -20.62 0.29 -1.48
C ARG A 216 -20.49 0.22 -3.00
N THR A 217 -19.83 1.19 -3.60
CA THR A 217 -19.64 1.30 -5.05
C THR A 217 -18.39 0.59 -5.56
N LEU A 218 -17.55 0.04 -4.67
CA LEU A 218 -16.31 -0.64 -4.99
C LEU A 218 -16.49 -1.69 -6.10
N ASN A 219 -15.73 -1.56 -7.19
CA ASN A 219 -15.74 -2.51 -8.30
C ASN A 219 -14.63 -3.55 -8.14
N ILE A 220 -14.95 -4.64 -7.44
CA ILE A 220 -14.00 -5.73 -7.18
C ILE A 220 -13.52 -6.40 -8.48
N ASN A 221 -14.38 -6.44 -9.51
CA ASN A 221 -14.01 -7.08 -10.79
C ASN A 221 -12.84 -6.38 -11.50
N GLN A 222 -12.60 -5.09 -11.23
CA GLN A 222 -11.42 -4.40 -11.76
C GLN A 222 -10.10 -5.01 -11.28
N LEU A 223 -10.10 -5.74 -10.16
CA LEU A 223 -8.90 -6.41 -9.65
C LEU A 223 -8.54 -7.65 -10.48
N ASN A 224 -9.48 -8.24 -11.23
CA ASN A 224 -9.24 -9.47 -11.97
C ASN A 224 -8.10 -9.34 -13.01
N THR A 225 -7.94 -8.18 -13.62
CA THR A 225 -6.85 -7.93 -14.57
C THR A 225 -5.48 -7.98 -13.89
N PHE A 226 -5.39 -7.52 -12.65
CA PHE A 226 -4.16 -7.60 -11.85
C PHE A 226 -3.91 -9.02 -11.37
N PHE A 227 -4.93 -9.73 -10.90
CA PHE A 227 -4.80 -11.13 -10.50
C PHE A 227 -4.36 -12.02 -11.67
N THR A 228 -4.91 -11.81 -12.87
CA THR A 228 -4.51 -12.54 -14.07
C THR A 228 -3.05 -12.28 -14.40
N GLN A 229 -2.61 -11.02 -14.38
CA GLN A 229 -1.21 -10.68 -14.64
C GLN A 229 -0.28 -11.27 -13.59
N LEU A 230 -0.61 -11.12 -12.29
CA LEU A 230 0.18 -11.68 -11.20
C LEU A 230 0.34 -13.19 -11.33
N SER A 231 -0.75 -13.90 -11.64
CA SER A 231 -0.71 -15.35 -11.87
C SER A 231 0.16 -15.72 -13.07
N HIS A 232 0.09 -14.97 -14.17
CA HIS A 232 0.93 -15.16 -15.34
C HIS A 232 2.43 -14.99 -15.04
N GLU A 233 2.75 -14.01 -14.19
CA GLU A 233 4.13 -13.76 -13.73
C GLU A 233 4.56 -14.68 -12.56
N GLY A 234 3.76 -15.69 -12.23
CA GLY A 234 4.09 -16.71 -11.23
C GLY A 234 3.93 -16.28 -9.77
N PHE A 235 3.20 -15.20 -9.50
CA PHE A 235 2.90 -14.76 -8.12
C PHE A 235 1.65 -15.44 -7.57
N ASN A 236 1.67 -15.75 -6.26
CA ASN A 236 0.47 -16.16 -5.54
C ASN A 236 -0.46 -14.96 -5.39
N THR A 237 -1.70 -15.07 -5.89
CA THR A 237 -2.63 -13.94 -5.94
C THR A 237 -3.53 -13.81 -4.71
N GLN A 238 -3.77 -14.90 -3.97
CA GLN A 238 -4.81 -14.99 -2.93
C GLN A 238 -6.19 -14.46 -3.37
N SER A 239 -6.48 -14.45 -4.67
CA SER A 239 -7.65 -13.78 -5.25
C SER A 239 -8.97 -14.21 -4.62
N ILE A 240 -9.11 -15.50 -4.29
CA ILE A 240 -10.32 -16.03 -3.63
C ILE A 240 -10.53 -15.38 -2.27
N ASN A 241 -9.49 -15.31 -1.44
CA ASN A 241 -9.56 -14.75 -0.09
C ASN A 241 -9.81 -13.25 -0.13
N ILE A 242 -9.09 -12.52 -0.99
CA ILE A 242 -9.22 -11.07 -1.14
C ILE A 242 -10.61 -10.72 -1.66
N ASN A 243 -11.10 -11.39 -2.70
CA ASN A 243 -12.44 -11.14 -3.26
C ASN A 243 -13.53 -11.48 -2.25
N SER A 244 -13.40 -12.58 -1.51
CA SER A 244 -14.33 -12.95 -0.44
C SER A 244 -14.38 -11.86 0.64
N TRP A 245 -13.23 -11.40 1.12
CA TRP A 245 -13.11 -10.34 2.11
C TRP A 245 -13.76 -9.03 1.64
N LEU A 246 -13.44 -8.57 0.44
CA LEU A 246 -14.01 -7.33 -0.12
C LEU A 246 -15.53 -7.42 -0.32
N ASN A 247 -16.05 -8.58 -0.77
CA ASN A 247 -17.49 -8.80 -0.89
C ASN A 247 -18.19 -8.76 0.48
N GLN A 248 -17.61 -9.41 1.49
CA GLN A 248 -18.14 -9.38 2.86
C GLN A 248 -18.13 -7.96 3.43
N LEU A 249 -17.08 -7.18 3.20
CA LEU A 249 -17.00 -5.77 3.59
C LEU A 249 -18.11 -4.93 2.94
N LYS A 250 -18.37 -5.11 1.65
CA LYS A 250 -19.48 -4.42 0.95
C LYS A 250 -20.82 -4.76 1.58
N GLN A 251 -21.11 -6.03 1.81
CA GLN A 251 -22.35 -6.51 2.41
C GLN A 251 -22.52 -5.99 3.84
N ASN A 252 -21.44 -5.87 4.60
CA ASN A 252 -21.43 -5.45 6.00
C ASN A 252 -20.86 -4.03 6.20
N SER A 253 -20.97 -3.16 5.18
CA SER A 253 -20.36 -1.82 5.20
C SER A 253 -20.80 -0.97 6.39
N THR A 254 -22.06 -1.07 6.79
CA THR A 254 -22.60 -0.34 7.95
C THR A 254 -22.00 -0.87 9.27
N THR A 255 -21.89 -2.19 9.44
CA THR A 255 -21.26 -2.81 10.62
C THR A 255 -19.80 -2.40 10.70
N PHE A 256 -19.07 -2.43 9.56
CA PHE A 256 -17.68 -2.01 9.50
C PHE A 256 -17.50 -0.54 9.91
N VAL A 257 -18.30 0.37 9.35
CA VAL A 257 -18.25 1.81 9.66
C VAL A 257 -18.63 2.09 11.12
N ASN A 258 -19.62 1.40 11.67
CA ASN A 258 -19.97 1.54 13.08
C ASN A 258 -18.83 1.10 14.00
N SER A 259 -18.13 0.00 13.66
CA SER A 259 -16.95 -0.45 14.40
C SER A 259 -15.80 0.55 14.31
N LEU A 260 -15.59 1.22 13.14
CA LEU A 260 -14.64 2.34 13.01
C LEU A 260 -14.99 3.50 13.94
N LYS A 261 -16.28 3.89 13.97
CA LYS A 261 -16.75 4.98 14.86
C LYS A 261 -16.52 4.63 16.33
N SER A 262 -16.84 3.41 16.75
CA SER A 262 -16.63 2.92 18.12
C SER A 262 -15.15 2.85 18.49
N SER A 263 -14.26 2.53 17.55
CA SER A 263 -12.81 2.47 17.80
C SER A 263 -12.19 3.84 18.15
N LEU A 264 -12.88 4.92 17.84
CA LEU A 264 -12.41 6.30 18.10
C LEU A 264 -12.99 6.89 19.42
N GLU A 265 -13.88 6.19 20.09
CA GLU A 265 -14.45 6.57 21.40
C GLU A 265 -13.48 6.21 22.52
#